data_813baeb20066f3fb924125c6fb705e25
#
_entry.id   813baeb20066f3fb924125c6fb705e25
#
_cell.length_a   1.000
_cell.length_b   1.000
_cell.length_c   1.000
_cell.angle_alpha   90.00
_cell.angle_beta   90.00
_cell.angle_gamma   90.00
#
_symmetry.space_group_name_H-M   'P 1'
#
loop_
_entity.id
_entity.type
_entity.pdbx_description
1 polymer ?
#
loop_
_entity_poly.entity_id
_entity_poly.type
_entity_poly.pdbx_seq_one_letter_code
_entity_poly.pdbx_strand_id
1 'polypeptide(L)'
;GMHFFELAGPDLILGFDADPATRNVVGLIQADPELALKAVALRKFGQEIIRLVAGRRIHPTFAVPGGVNKSLKPEDRDTILKDIDEMIDITKLGLQIFKNWAEKNKEDIEKFAVFPTGYLGLTTPQNGLELYQGDIRLVGQDGRELEKFDASNYLDYIAEHVEDWSYLKFPYYKKMGYPQGVYRVGPLGRLNAVDHIDTPLANEEFMRYRSMNDGKPIENTLHYHYARLIETLFAIERTRVLLDDADILRKDILNTRHDFKNEGVGVIEAPRGTLFHHYIANESGLIEKVNLIVSTGHNNWSMSKAVDSVAKTYIHGQEINEGLLNRVEAAIRAHDPCLSCSTHAIGQMPMVVEIKDMQGNLINTLKRG
;
A
#
# COMPACT_ATOMS: atom_id res chain seq x y z
N GLY A 1 -0.44 -10.42 0.33
CA GLY A 1 -0.77 -11.59 1.13
C GLY A 1 -0.38 -11.43 2.59
N MET A 2 0.91 -11.26 2.87
CA MET A 2 1.42 -11.13 4.26
C MET A 2 0.64 -10.10 5.10
N HIS A 3 0.46 -8.89 4.62
CA HIS A 3 -0.25 -7.86 5.38
C HIS A 3 -1.67 -8.28 5.75
N PHE A 4 -2.42 -8.82 4.79
CA PHE A 4 -3.79 -9.23 5.04
C PHE A 4 -3.89 -10.37 6.06
N PHE A 5 -3.14 -11.45 5.87
CA PHE A 5 -3.27 -12.64 6.72
C PHE A 5 -2.56 -12.51 8.06
N GLU A 6 -1.37 -11.89 8.11
CA GLU A 6 -0.53 -11.93 9.30
C GLU A 6 -0.66 -10.66 10.16
N LEU A 7 -0.99 -9.51 9.58
CA LEU A 7 -1.06 -8.23 10.29
C LEU A 7 -2.51 -7.76 10.54
N ALA A 8 -3.37 -7.83 9.54
CA ALA A 8 -4.77 -7.43 9.66
C ALA A 8 -5.70 -8.62 9.99
N GLY A 9 -5.31 -9.83 9.62
CA GLY A 9 -6.09 -11.05 9.84
C GLY A 9 -6.52 -11.28 11.28
N PRO A 10 -5.66 -11.07 12.28
CA PRO A 10 -6.08 -11.18 13.68
C PRO A 10 -7.28 -10.30 14.03
N ASP A 11 -7.32 -9.06 13.58
CA ASP A 11 -8.46 -8.16 13.82
C ASP A 11 -9.74 -8.62 13.12
N LEU A 12 -9.60 -9.08 11.86
CA LEU A 12 -10.76 -9.46 11.03
C LEU A 12 -11.32 -10.83 11.41
N ILE A 13 -10.47 -11.77 11.83
CA ILE A 13 -10.84 -13.17 12.11
C ILE A 13 -11.17 -13.37 13.58
N LEU A 14 -10.36 -12.82 14.50
CA LEU A 14 -10.56 -12.93 15.93
C LEU A 14 -11.45 -11.82 16.50
N GLY A 15 -11.56 -10.70 15.81
CA GLY A 15 -12.34 -9.51 16.18
C GLY A 15 -11.52 -8.41 16.83
N PHE A 16 -11.97 -7.15 16.68
CA PHE A 16 -11.30 -5.98 17.25
C PHE A 16 -11.23 -5.99 18.78
N ASP A 17 -12.20 -6.63 19.42
CA ASP A 17 -12.33 -6.71 20.88
C ASP A 17 -11.73 -8.00 21.48
N ALA A 18 -11.06 -8.84 20.68
CA ALA A 18 -10.38 -10.03 21.16
C ALA A 18 -9.23 -9.65 22.11
N ASP A 19 -8.91 -10.58 23.03
CA ASP A 19 -7.83 -10.40 24.00
C ASP A 19 -6.49 -10.04 23.28
N PRO A 20 -5.84 -8.93 23.63
CA PRO A 20 -4.57 -8.52 23.04
C PRO A 20 -3.48 -9.59 23.08
N ALA A 21 -3.48 -10.44 24.12
CA ALA A 21 -2.52 -11.52 24.24
C ALA A 21 -2.67 -12.59 23.14
N THR A 22 -3.89 -12.76 22.61
CA THR A 22 -4.22 -13.75 21.57
C THR A 22 -4.50 -13.11 20.20
N ARG A 23 -4.79 -11.79 20.14
CA ARG A 23 -5.05 -11.05 18.89
C ARG A 23 -3.75 -10.77 18.11
N ASN A 24 -3.12 -11.84 17.65
CA ASN A 24 -1.89 -11.82 16.89
C ASN A 24 -1.79 -13.07 15.98
N VAL A 25 -0.70 -13.18 15.23
CA VAL A 25 -0.50 -14.31 14.31
C VAL A 25 -0.47 -15.67 15.02
N VAL A 26 -0.02 -15.72 16.28
CA VAL A 26 0.01 -16.97 17.05
C VAL A 26 -1.41 -17.41 17.43
N GLY A 27 -2.25 -16.47 17.87
CA GLY A 27 -3.67 -16.75 18.11
C GLY A 27 -4.41 -17.17 16.85
N LEU A 28 -4.08 -16.60 15.71
CA LEU A 28 -4.64 -17.02 14.41
C LEU A 28 -4.22 -18.46 14.06
N ILE A 29 -2.94 -18.83 14.30
CA ILE A 29 -2.46 -20.20 14.11
C ILE A 29 -3.22 -21.19 15.01
N GLN A 30 -3.53 -20.80 16.24
CA GLN A 30 -4.29 -21.63 17.17
C GLN A 30 -5.76 -21.77 16.76
N ALA A 31 -6.37 -20.68 16.25
CA ALA A 31 -7.77 -20.67 15.85
C ALA A 31 -8.02 -21.39 14.51
N ASP A 32 -7.12 -21.23 13.53
CA ASP A 32 -7.21 -21.86 12.21
C ASP A 32 -5.80 -22.20 11.68
N PRO A 33 -5.23 -23.35 12.07
CA PRO A 33 -3.90 -23.79 11.63
C PRO A 33 -3.78 -23.96 10.11
N GLU A 34 -4.86 -24.39 9.43
CA GLU A 34 -4.86 -24.60 7.98
C GLU A 34 -4.75 -23.27 7.24
N LEU A 35 -5.54 -22.26 7.63
CA LEU A 35 -5.46 -20.91 7.07
C LEU A 35 -4.08 -20.31 7.32
N ALA A 36 -3.51 -20.50 8.50
CA ALA A 36 -2.19 -20.00 8.82
C ALA A 36 -1.10 -20.61 7.92
N LEU A 37 -1.16 -21.89 7.64
CA LEU A 37 -0.23 -22.56 6.71
C LEU A 37 -0.37 -22.03 5.29
N LYS A 38 -1.59 -21.79 4.80
CA LYS A 38 -1.83 -21.15 3.50
C LYS A 38 -1.28 -19.73 3.43
N ALA A 39 -1.45 -18.94 4.49
CA ALA A 39 -0.88 -17.60 4.59
C ALA A 39 0.65 -17.60 4.48
N VAL A 40 1.30 -18.50 5.21
CA VAL A 40 2.76 -18.69 5.17
C VAL A 40 3.21 -19.16 3.79
N ALA A 41 2.46 -20.07 3.13
CA ALA A 41 2.76 -20.52 1.77
C ALA A 41 2.75 -19.37 0.76
N LEU A 42 1.71 -18.51 0.77
CA LEU A 42 1.61 -17.35 -0.11
C LEU A 42 2.77 -16.36 0.12
N ARG A 43 3.12 -16.09 1.37
CA ARG A 43 4.26 -15.24 1.70
C ARG A 43 5.59 -15.84 1.21
N LYS A 44 5.81 -17.14 1.47
CA LYS A 44 6.99 -17.87 1.02
C LYS A 44 7.14 -17.84 -0.48
N PHE A 45 6.04 -18.02 -1.23
CA PHE A 45 6.01 -17.95 -2.68
C PHE A 45 6.52 -16.60 -3.20
N GLY A 46 5.99 -15.48 -2.71
CA GLY A 46 6.46 -14.15 -3.11
C GLY A 46 7.95 -13.92 -2.80
N GLN A 47 8.43 -14.35 -1.63
CA GLN A 47 9.85 -14.24 -1.28
C GLN A 47 10.74 -15.15 -2.12
N GLU A 48 10.23 -16.31 -2.53
CA GLU A 48 10.97 -17.22 -3.39
C GLU A 48 11.09 -16.68 -4.81
N ILE A 49 10.05 -16.04 -5.36
CA ILE A 49 10.15 -15.29 -6.63
C ILE A 49 11.27 -14.26 -6.55
N ILE A 50 11.30 -13.42 -5.51
CA ILE A 50 12.35 -12.42 -5.34
C ILE A 50 13.73 -13.07 -5.30
N ARG A 51 13.90 -14.18 -4.58
CA ARG A 51 15.16 -14.91 -4.50
C ARG A 51 15.60 -15.49 -5.85
N LEU A 52 14.68 -16.10 -6.57
CA LEU A 52 14.96 -16.73 -7.87
C LEU A 52 15.30 -15.69 -8.94
N VAL A 53 14.53 -14.60 -8.99
CA VAL A 53 14.74 -13.52 -9.95
C VAL A 53 15.93 -12.64 -9.56
N ALA A 54 16.00 -12.19 -8.32
CA ALA A 54 16.93 -11.14 -7.89
C ALA A 54 18.09 -11.63 -7.00
N GLY A 55 18.20 -12.94 -6.73
CA GLY A 55 19.31 -13.58 -6.03
C GLY A 55 19.21 -13.56 -4.50
N ARG A 56 18.45 -12.65 -3.89
CA ARG A 56 18.22 -12.53 -2.44
C ARG A 56 16.77 -12.24 -2.13
N ARG A 57 16.27 -12.73 -0.99
CA ARG A 57 14.89 -12.48 -0.54
C ARG A 57 14.67 -11.08 -0.01
N ILE A 58 15.71 -10.46 0.55
CA ILE A 58 15.67 -9.15 1.19
C ILE A 58 16.84 -8.33 0.66
N HIS A 59 16.60 -7.06 0.33
CA HIS A 59 17.57 -6.12 -0.22
C HIS A 59 18.39 -6.68 -1.41
N PRO A 60 17.73 -7.13 -2.49
CA PRO A 60 18.45 -7.60 -3.67
C PRO A 60 19.14 -6.43 -4.37
N THR A 61 20.36 -6.67 -4.86
CA THR A 61 21.11 -5.75 -5.71
C THR A 61 20.95 -6.16 -7.17
N PHE A 62 19.72 -6.30 -7.62
CA PHE A 62 19.37 -6.88 -8.92
C PHE A 62 19.34 -5.83 -10.04
N ALA A 63 18.62 -4.73 -9.82
CA ALA A 63 18.55 -3.63 -10.77
C ALA A 63 19.85 -2.83 -10.74
N VAL A 64 20.40 -2.58 -11.91
CA VAL A 64 21.64 -1.83 -12.12
C VAL A 64 21.44 -0.84 -13.27
N PRO A 65 22.24 0.22 -13.38
CA PRO A 65 22.19 1.10 -14.53
C PRO A 65 22.26 0.32 -15.85
N GLY A 66 21.23 0.51 -16.70
CA GLY A 66 21.14 -0.17 -17.98
C GLY A 66 20.35 -1.49 -17.98
N GLY A 67 19.89 -1.99 -16.82
CA GLY A 67 19.09 -3.22 -16.78
C GLY A 67 19.17 -4.00 -15.47
N VAL A 68 19.46 -5.30 -15.60
CA VAL A 68 19.58 -6.20 -14.45
C VAL A 68 20.84 -7.04 -14.53
N ASN A 69 21.35 -7.47 -13.38
CA ASN A 69 22.64 -8.19 -13.30
C ASN A 69 22.52 -9.72 -13.31
N LYS A 70 21.29 -10.24 -13.43
CA LYS A 70 21.04 -11.69 -13.41
C LYS A 70 19.86 -12.04 -14.33
N SER A 71 20.06 -12.98 -15.24
CA SER A 71 18.98 -13.58 -16.03
C SER A 71 18.25 -14.66 -15.25
N LEU A 72 16.96 -14.83 -15.52
CA LEU A 72 16.17 -15.94 -14.99
C LEU A 72 16.56 -17.25 -15.70
N LYS A 73 16.66 -18.35 -14.95
CA LYS A 73 16.92 -19.67 -15.51
C LYS A 73 15.58 -20.38 -15.84
N PRO A 74 15.55 -21.26 -16.86
CA PRO A 74 14.34 -22.03 -17.18
C PRO A 74 13.81 -22.82 -15.98
N GLU A 75 14.69 -23.45 -15.21
CA GLU A 75 14.30 -24.26 -14.04
C GLU A 75 13.69 -23.40 -12.94
N ASP A 76 14.19 -22.17 -12.75
CA ASP A 76 13.66 -21.19 -11.79
C ASP A 76 12.26 -20.71 -12.23
N ARG A 77 12.08 -20.43 -13.54
CA ARG A 77 10.78 -20.11 -14.12
C ARG A 77 9.75 -21.23 -13.89
N ASP A 78 10.11 -22.46 -14.23
CA ASP A 78 9.22 -23.61 -14.12
C ASP A 78 8.86 -23.90 -12.65
N THR A 79 9.79 -23.65 -11.73
CA THR A 79 9.53 -23.74 -10.27
C THR A 79 8.46 -22.75 -9.83
N ILE A 80 8.51 -21.49 -10.33
CA ILE A 80 7.49 -20.49 -9.98
C ILE A 80 6.14 -20.85 -10.59
N LEU A 81 6.11 -21.24 -11.89
CA LEU A 81 4.88 -21.56 -12.59
C LEU A 81 4.09 -22.69 -11.94
N LYS A 82 4.78 -23.67 -11.35
CA LYS A 82 4.16 -24.85 -10.71
C LYS A 82 3.21 -24.48 -9.58
N ASP A 83 3.52 -23.45 -8.82
CA ASP A 83 2.78 -23.12 -7.60
C ASP A 83 1.72 -22.02 -7.81
N ILE A 84 1.63 -21.42 -9.00
CA ILE A 84 0.77 -20.26 -9.27
C ILE A 84 -0.71 -20.55 -9.02
N ASP A 85 -1.23 -21.71 -9.45
CA ASP A 85 -2.65 -22.04 -9.29
C ASP A 85 -3.04 -22.15 -7.79
N GLU A 86 -2.19 -22.78 -6.99
CA GLU A 86 -2.40 -22.86 -5.54
C GLU A 86 -2.41 -21.45 -4.91
N MET A 87 -1.52 -20.54 -5.35
CA MET A 87 -1.46 -19.18 -4.82
C MET A 87 -2.68 -18.34 -5.24
N ILE A 88 -3.22 -18.56 -6.43
CA ILE A 88 -4.51 -17.98 -6.86
C ILE A 88 -5.63 -18.45 -5.92
N ASP A 89 -5.72 -19.74 -5.63
CA ASP A 89 -6.77 -20.30 -4.77
C ASP A 89 -6.66 -19.77 -3.32
N ILE A 90 -5.46 -19.67 -2.77
CA ILE A 90 -5.23 -19.06 -1.45
C ILE A 90 -5.66 -17.59 -1.45
N THR A 91 -5.38 -16.85 -2.52
CA THR A 91 -5.78 -15.44 -2.61
C THR A 91 -7.29 -15.28 -2.73
N LYS A 92 -7.96 -16.16 -3.51
CA LYS A 92 -9.43 -16.22 -3.57
C LYS A 92 -10.05 -16.54 -2.22
N LEU A 93 -9.43 -17.43 -1.43
CA LEU A 93 -9.85 -17.70 -0.05
C LEU A 93 -9.77 -16.42 0.80
N GLY A 94 -8.68 -15.66 0.71
CA GLY A 94 -8.55 -14.38 1.39
C GLY A 94 -9.65 -13.38 1.00
N LEU A 95 -9.95 -13.27 -0.29
CA LEU A 95 -11.05 -12.45 -0.81
C LEU A 95 -12.40 -12.87 -0.22
N GLN A 96 -12.66 -14.18 -0.12
CA GLN A 96 -13.89 -14.70 0.46
C GLN A 96 -13.98 -14.43 1.97
N ILE A 97 -12.87 -14.56 2.69
CA ILE A 97 -12.80 -14.23 4.12
C ILE A 97 -13.13 -12.76 4.34
N PHE A 98 -12.54 -11.84 3.58
CA PHE A 98 -12.86 -10.41 3.70
C PHE A 98 -14.32 -10.12 3.38
N LYS A 99 -14.87 -10.66 2.30
CA LYS A 99 -16.27 -10.45 1.90
C LYS A 99 -17.24 -10.97 2.97
N ASN A 100 -17.01 -12.16 3.50
CA ASN A 100 -17.83 -12.73 4.57
C ASN A 100 -17.73 -11.89 5.86
N TRP A 101 -16.54 -11.39 6.18
CA TRP A 101 -16.36 -10.49 7.31
C TRP A 101 -17.10 -9.17 7.11
N ALA A 102 -16.96 -8.53 5.96
CA ALA A 102 -17.63 -7.29 5.62
C ALA A 102 -19.16 -7.40 5.67
N GLU A 103 -19.71 -8.53 5.21
CA GLU A 103 -21.15 -8.79 5.27
C GLU A 103 -21.65 -8.92 6.71
N LYS A 104 -20.89 -9.54 7.59
CA LYS A 104 -21.21 -9.69 9.01
C LYS A 104 -21.04 -8.39 9.80
N ASN A 105 -20.16 -7.50 9.35
CA ASN A 105 -19.77 -6.26 10.03
C ASN A 105 -20.14 -5.02 9.21
N LYS A 106 -21.36 -4.99 8.65
CA LYS A 106 -21.85 -3.89 7.79
C LYS A 106 -21.75 -2.53 8.48
N GLU A 107 -22.06 -2.48 9.77
CA GLU A 107 -22.01 -1.24 10.54
C GLU A 107 -20.59 -0.67 10.61
N ASP A 108 -19.58 -1.51 10.83
CA ASP A 108 -18.18 -1.08 10.79
C ASP A 108 -17.78 -0.65 9.37
N ILE A 109 -18.20 -1.38 8.34
CA ILE A 109 -17.95 -1.01 6.95
C ILE A 109 -18.58 0.35 6.60
N GLU A 110 -19.74 0.68 7.14
CA GLU A 110 -20.41 1.96 6.85
C GLU A 110 -19.79 3.16 7.59
N LYS A 111 -19.18 2.94 8.75
CA LYS A 111 -18.76 4.01 9.67
C LYS A 111 -17.25 4.13 9.88
N PHE A 112 -16.49 3.07 9.62
CA PHE A 112 -15.08 3.02 9.95
C PHE A 112 -14.22 3.87 9.01
N ALA A 113 -13.86 5.06 9.43
CA ALA A 113 -12.99 5.98 8.71
C ALA A 113 -13.39 6.16 7.23
N VAL A 114 -14.64 6.57 7.00
CA VAL A 114 -15.19 6.91 5.68
C VAL A 114 -15.05 8.42 5.49
N PHE A 115 -14.31 8.83 4.48
CA PHE A 115 -14.12 10.24 4.12
C PHE A 115 -13.60 10.40 2.71
N PRO A 116 -14.01 11.47 2.00
CA PRO A 116 -13.57 11.73 0.64
C PRO A 116 -12.13 12.25 0.58
N THR A 117 -11.41 11.86 -0.48
CA THR A 117 -10.09 12.39 -0.87
C THR A 117 -9.93 12.29 -2.37
N GLY A 118 -8.83 12.83 -2.93
CA GLY A 118 -8.33 12.38 -4.23
C GLY A 118 -7.69 10.98 -4.14
N TYR A 119 -7.33 10.41 -5.29
CA TYR A 119 -6.68 9.11 -5.42
C TYR A 119 -5.61 9.18 -6.49
N LEU A 120 -4.43 8.63 -6.20
CA LEU A 120 -3.29 8.69 -7.10
C LEU A 120 -2.71 7.28 -7.29
N GLY A 121 -2.35 6.97 -8.52
CA GLY A 121 -1.68 5.72 -8.88
C GLY A 121 -1.06 5.79 -10.27
N LEU A 122 -0.17 4.83 -10.54
CA LEU A 122 0.43 4.63 -11.84
C LEU A 122 -0.55 3.88 -12.75
N THR A 123 -0.67 4.31 -14.00
CA THR A 123 -1.62 3.72 -14.96
C THR A 123 -1.00 3.51 -16.33
N THR A 124 -1.52 2.50 -17.05
CA THR A 124 -1.25 2.37 -18.48
C THR A 124 -1.82 3.57 -19.27
N PRO A 125 -1.45 3.77 -20.55
CA PRO A 125 -2.07 4.80 -21.38
C PRO A 125 -3.60 4.71 -21.44
N GLN A 126 -4.17 3.51 -21.31
CA GLN A 126 -5.62 3.23 -21.32
C GLN A 126 -6.24 3.23 -19.92
N ASN A 127 -5.53 3.74 -18.90
CA ASN A 127 -5.95 3.78 -17.50
C ASN A 127 -6.12 2.40 -16.83
N GLY A 128 -5.43 1.38 -17.30
CA GLY A 128 -5.30 0.10 -16.62
C GLY A 128 -4.35 0.18 -15.43
N LEU A 129 -4.45 -0.78 -14.52
CA LEU A 129 -3.55 -0.90 -13.37
C LEU A 129 -2.12 -1.18 -13.83
N GLU A 130 -1.17 -0.34 -13.42
CA GLU A 130 0.24 -0.55 -13.69
C GLU A 130 1.06 -0.33 -12.40
N LEU A 131 2.18 -1.08 -12.28
CA LEU A 131 3.03 -1.00 -11.09
C LEU A 131 4.45 -0.50 -11.39
N TYR A 132 4.86 -0.50 -12.66
CA TYR A 132 6.25 -0.25 -13.03
C TYR A 132 6.42 0.86 -14.08
N GLN A 133 5.63 0.86 -15.16
CA GLN A 133 5.72 1.82 -16.25
C GLN A 133 4.37 2.45 -16.54
N GLY A 134 4.34 3.76 -16.78
CA GLY A 134 3.11 4.46 -17.13
C GLY A 134 3.11 5.90 -16.65
N ASP A 135 1.94 6.52 -16.74
CA ASP A 135 1.70 7.88 -16.26
C ASP A 135 1.09 7.86 -14.86
N ILE A 136 1.39 8.89 -14.10
CA ILE A 136 0.71 9.15 -12.83
C ILE A 136 -0.68 9.72 -13.15
N ARG A 137 -1.72 9.03 -12.65
CA ARG A 137 -3.10 9.50 -12.75
C ARG A 137 -3.61 9.94 -11.39
N LEU A 138 -4.13 11.15 -11.33
CA LEU A 138 -4.79 11.70 -10.16
C LEU A 138 -6.29 11.84 -10.44
N VAL A 139 -7.10 11.22 -9.59
CA VAL A 139 -8.57 11.22 -9.68
C VAL A 139 -9.13 11.95 -8.45
N GLY A 140 -10.14 12.77 -8.65
CA GLY A 140 -10.83 13.49 -7.59
C GLY A 140 -11.77 12.58 -6.76
N GLN A 141 -12.30 13.15 -5.69
CA GLN A 141 -13.25 12.47 -4.81
C GLN A 141 -14.54 12.04 -5.54
N ASP A 142 -14.88 12.67 -6.64
CA ASP A 142 -16.04 12.38 -7.48
C ASP A 142 -15.76 11.31 -8.56
N GLY A 143 -14.53 10.80 -8.63
CA GLY A 143 -14.08 9.81 -9.62
C GLY A 143 -13.64 10.41 -10.95
N ARG A 144 -13.64 11.73 -11.11
CA ARG A 144 -13.17 12.39 -12.34
C ARG A 144 -11.66 12.52 -12.34
N GLU A 145 -11.06 12.32 -13.50
CA GLU A 145 -9.64 12.61 -13.70
C GLU A 145 -9.38 14.11 -13.49
N LEU A 146 -8.46 14.41 -12.59
CA LEU A 146 -7.96 15.78 -12.37
C LEU A 146 -6.70 16.04 -13.19
N GLU A 147 -5.80 15.05 -13.27
CA GLU A 147 -4.54 15.15 -14.00
C GLU A 147 -4.06 13.76 -14.42
N LYS A 148 -3.32 13.72 -15.53
CA LYS A 148 -2.48 12.62 -15.95
C LYS A 148 -1.15 13.16 -16.46
N PHE A 149 -0.04 12.70 -15.90
CA PHE A 149 1.27 13.30 -16.17
C PHE A 149 2.41 12.28 -16.06
N ASP A 150 3.48 12.55 -16.81
CA ASP A 150 4.74 11.83 -16.69
C ASP A 150 5.38 12.08 -15.31
N ALA A 151 5.92 11.03 -14.69
CA ALA A 151 6.51 11.11 -13.36
C ALA A 151 7.66 12.12 -13.25
N SER A 152 8.39 12.39 -14.33
CA SER A 152 9.48 13.38 -14.35
C SER A 152 8.98 14.81 -14.05
N ASN A 153 7.70 15.08 -14.31
CA ASN A 153 7.07 16.39 -14.10
C ASN A 153 6.35 16.49 -12.72
N TYR A 154 6.55 15.55 -11.82
CA TYR A 154 5.78 15.46 -10.56
C TYR A 154 5.81 16.75 -9.73
N LEU A 155 6.90 17.51 -9.76
CA LEU A 155 7.02 18.78 -9.03
C LEU A 155 6.05 19.87 -9.51
N ASP A 156 5.50 19.76 -10.70
CA ASP A 156 4.49 20.72 -11.20
C ASP A 156 3.12 20.43 -10.57
N TYR A 157 2.88 19.21 -10.16
CA TYR A 157 1.58 18.72 -9.68
C TYR A 157 1.53 18.43 -8.19
N ILE A 158 2.63 17.97 -7.58
CA ILE A 158 2.69 17.55 -6.19
C ILE A 158 3.55 18.53 -5.38
N ALA A 159 3.03 18.92 -4.23
CA ALA A 159 3.78 19.64 -3.20
C ALA A 159 3.62 18.94 -1.85
N GLU A 160 4.46 19.31 -0.89
CA GLU A 160 4.47 18.74 0.45
C GLU A 160 4.27 19.85 1.48
N HIS A 161 3.26 19.68 2.34
CA HIS A 161 3.01 20.54 3.48
C HIS A 161 3.69 19.96 4.72
N VAL A 162 4.08 20.81 5.68
CA VAL A 162 4.72 20.43 6.94
C VAL A 162 3.88 20.93 8.10
N GLU A 163 3.72 20.07 9.12
CA GLU A 163 3.07 20.38 10.38
C GLU A 163 4.06 20.17 11.53
N ASP A 164 4.08 21.06 12.50
CA ASP A 164 5.03 21.03 13.61
C ASP A 164 4.90 19.78 14.51
N TRP A 165 3.72 19.15 14.50
CA TRP A 165 3.43 17.97 15.30
C TRP A 165 3.72 16.64 14.57
N SER A 166 4.14 16.67 13.31
CA SER A 166 4.34 15.47 12.49
C SER A 166 5.76 15.36 11.97
N TYR A 167 6.35 14.17 12.09
CA TYR A 167 7.64 13.84 11.46
C TYR A 167 7.52 13.49 9.99
N LEU A 168 6.29 13.26 9.48
CA LEU A 168 6.02 13.00 8.08
C LEU A 168 5.44 14.26 7.46
N LYS A 169 5.81 14.51 6.21
CA LYS A 169 5.20 15.56 5.41
C LYS A 169 3.83 15.11 4.90
N PHE A 170 3.08 16.06 4.34
CA PHE A 170 1.72 15.88 3.81
C PHE A 170 1.70 16.23 2.32
N PRO A 171 1.95 15.29 1.42
CA PRO A 171 1.83 15.51 -0.01
C PRO A 171 0.41 15.85 -0.43
N TYR A 172 0.27 16.79 -1.36
CA TYR A 172 -1.01 17.24 -1.89
C TYR A 172 -0.90 17.70 -3.35
N TYR A 173 -2.02 17.74 -4.05
CA TYR A 173 -2.13 18.28 -5.40
C TYR A 173 -2.09 19.79 -5.37
N LYS A 174 -1.08 20.36 -6.03
CA LYS A 174 -0.76 21.80 -5.96
C LYS A 174 -1.89 22.71 -6.39
N LYS A 175 -2.58 22.37 -7.49
CA LYS A 175 -3.62 23.25 -8.06
C LYS A 175 -4.82 23.42 -7.12
N MET A 176 -5.07 22.45 -6.24
CA MET A 176 -6.14 22.54 -5.24
C MET A 176 -5.67 23.10 -3.89
N GLY A 177 -4.36 23.13 -3.65
CA GLY A 177 -3.80 23.56 -2.37
C GLY A 177 -4.03 22.58 -1.23
N TYR A 178 -3.41 22.87 -0.07
CA TYR A 178 -3.58 22.09 1.15
C TYR A 178 -4.66 22.71 2.06
N PRO A 179 -5.57 21.92 2.67
CA PRO A 179 -5.70 20.46 2.59
C PRO A 179 -6.63 19.93 1.50
N GLN A 180 -7.19 20.76 0.63
CA GLN A 180 -8.19 20.36 -0.37
C GLN A 180 -7.63 19.40 -1.42
N GLY A 181 -6.35 19.53 -1.72
CA GLY A 181 -5.64 18.68 -2.70
C GLY A 181 -5.08 17.37 -2.14
N VAL A 182 -5.44 16.96 -0.92
CA VAL A 182 -4.96 15.69 -0.35
C VAL A 182 -5.53 14.50 -1.11
N TYR A 183 -4.73 13.44 -1.21
CA TYR A 183 -5.11 12.22 -1.91
C TYR A 183 -4.59 10.98 -1.16
N ARG A 184 -5.12 9.82 -1.52
CA ARG A 184 -4.65 8.51 -1.05
C ARG A 184 -3.90 7.78 -2.15
N VAL A 185 -2.93 6.99 -1.74
CA VAL A 185 -2.17 6.06 -2.59
C VAL A 185 -2.28 4.64 -2.04
N GLY A 186 -1.55 3.69 -2.63
CA GLY A 186 -1.58 2.29 -2.25
C GLY A 186 -2.78 1.57 -2.83
N PRO A 187 -3.15 0.39 -2.32
CA PRO A 187 -4.18 -0.43 -2.94
C PRO A 187 -5.50 0.31 -3.18
N LEU A 188 -6.02 1.01 -2.18
CA LEU A 188 -7.25 1.79 -2.32
C LEU A 188 -7.10 2.94 -3.32
N GLY A 189 -5.96 3.65 -3.25
CA GLY A 189 -5.67 4.75 -4.16
C GLY A 189 -5.59 4.28 -5.61
N ARG A 190 -4.82 3.23 -5.88
CA ARG A 190 -4.66 2.65 -7.22
C ARG A 190 -5.97 2.17 -7.81
N LEU A 191 -6.76 1.36 -7.06
CA LEU A 191 -8.03 0.83 -7.59
C LEU A 191 -9.10 1.92 -7.80
N ASN A 192 -9.00 3.04 -7.11
CA ASN A 192 -9.84 4.21 -7.40
C ASN A 192 -9.30 5.07 -8.55
N ALA A 193 -8.01 4.97 -8.87
CA ALA A 193 -7.37 5.72 -9.93
C ALA A 193 -7.38 5.00 -11.30
N VAL A 194 -7.79 3.73 -11.38
CA VAL A 194 -7.80 2.95 -12.63
C VAL A 194 -9.22 2.65 -13.10
N ASP A 195 -9.33 2.35 -14.40
CA ASP A 195 -10.61 1.99 -15.02
C ASP A 195 -10.77 0.47 -15.22
N HIS A 196 -9.66 -0.29 -15.26
CA HIS A 196 -9.65 -1.75 -15.40
C HIS A 196 -8.34 -2.38 -14.91
N ILE A 197 -8.31 -3.70 -14.86
CA ILE A 197 -7.13 -4.52 -14.58
C ILE A 197 -6.93 -5.49 -15.75
N ASP A 198 -5.72 -5.60 -16.30
CA ASP A 198 -5.44 -6.37 -17.53
C ASP A 198 -5.46 -7.90 -17.34
N THR A 199 -5.60 -8.39 -16.11
CA THR A 199 -5.70 -9.83 -15.83
C THR A 199 -7.13 -10.24 -15.49
N PRO A 200 -7.61 -11.41 -15.99
CA PRO A 200 -9.04 -11.72 -15.99
C PRO A 200 -9.66 -11.88 -14.60
N LEU A 201 -9.03 -12.64 -13.68
CA LEU A 201 -9.62 -12.91 -12.38
C LEU A 201 -9.60 -11.66 -11.49
N ALA A 202 -8.49 -10.91 -11.51
CA ALA A 202 -8.40 -9.67 -10.75
C ALA A 202 -9.34 -8.60 -11.31
N ASN A 203 -9.53 -8.54 -12.63
CA ASN A 203 -10.49 -7.60 -13.24
C ASN A 203 -11.94 -7.95 -12.89
N GLU A 204 -12.31 -9.22 -12.89
CA GLU A 204 -13.64 -9.66 -12.44
C GLU A 204 -13.91 -9.19 -11.00
N GLU A 205 -12.95 -9.38 -10.11
CA GLU A 205 -13.10 -8.97 -8.71
C GLU A 205 -13.05 -7.44 -8.56
N PHE A 206 -12.26 -6.75 -9.38
CA PHE A 206 -12.23 -5.28 -9.45
C PHE A 206 -13.58 -4.70 -9.90
N MET A 207 -14.25 -5.30 -10.87
CA MET A 207 -15.58 -4.86 -11.30
C MET A 207 -16.62 -5.03 -10.19
N ARG A 208 -16.53 -6.09 -9.40
CA ARG A 208 -17.36 -6.27 -8.19
C ARG A 208 -17.06 -5.19 -7.14
N TYR A 209 -15.77 -4.92 -6.90
CA TYR A 209 -15.33 -3.85 -6.00
C TYR A 209 -15.90 -2.49 -6.44
N ARG A 210 -15.80 -2.13 -7.71
CA ARG A 210 -16.33 -0.87 -8.25
C ARG A 210 -17.85 -0.77 -8.15
N SER A 211 -18.57 -1.87 -8.33
CA SER A 211 -20.06 -1.89 -8.24
C SER A 211 -20.58 -1.61 -6.83
N MET A 212 -19.76 -1.74 -5.79
CA MET A 212 -20.17 -1.47 -4.41
C MET A 212 -20.55 0.00 -4.14
N ASN A 213 -20.10 0.92 -4.99
CA ASN A 213 -20.41 2.35 -4.91
C ASN A 213 -20.81 2.94 -6.28
N ASP A 214 -21.60 2.22 -7.06
CA ASP A 214 -22.11 2.64 -8.38
C ASP A 214 -21.01 3.19 -9.31
N GLY A 215 -19.80 2.57 -9.26
CA GLY A 215 -18.65 2.98 -10.05
C GLY A 215 -17.90 4.21 -9.52
N LYS A 216 -18.37 4.85 -8.46
CA LYS A 216 -17.66 5.95 -7.79
C LYS A 216 -16.51 5.40 -6.92
N PRO A 217 -15.56 6.27 -6.53
CA PRO A 217 -14.50 5.87 -5.63
C PRO A 217 -15.01 5.27 -4.31
N ILE A 218 -14.32 4.25 -3.83
CA ILE A 218 -14.56 3.65 -2.52
C ILE A 218 -13.79 4.45 -1.48
N GLU A 219 -14.48 4.99 -0.50
CA GLU A 219 -13.91 5.91 0.51
C GLU A 219 -13.53 5.23 1.82
N ASN A 220 -14.17 4.10 2.13
CA ASN A 220 -13.98 3.39 3.39
C ASN A 220 -12.56 2.84 3.53
N THR A 221 -11.91 3.15 4.66
CA THR A 221 -10.52 2.80 4.91
C THR A 221 -10.29 1.29 5.05
N LEU A 222 -11.25 0.50 5.55
CA LEU A 222 -11.12 -0.96 5.64
C LEU A 222 -11.07 -1.63 4.27
N HIS A 223 -11.58 -0.98 3.22
CA HIS A 223 -11.48 -1.48 1.86
C HIS A 223 -10.05 -1.46 1.28
N TYR A 224 -9.08 -0.86 1.97
CA TYR A 224 -7.66 -1.10 1.68
C TYR A 224 -7.32 -2.60 1.69
N HIS A 225 -7.93 -3.38 2.57
CA HIS A 225 -7.70 -4.82 2.66
C HIS A 225 -8.26 -5.56 1.44
N TYR A 226 -9.48 -5.21 1.01
CA TYR A 226 -10.07 -5.79 -0.19
C TYR A 226 -9.26 -5.43 -1.43
N ALA A 227 -8.95 -4.15 -1.60
CA ALA A 227 -8.13 -3.68 -2.72
C ALA A 227 -6.76 -4.40 -2.77
N ARG A 228 -6.12 -4.59 -1.62
CA ARG A 228 -4.82 -5.31 -1.52
C ARG A 228 -4.91 -6.77 -1.93
N LEU A 229 -6.03 -7.44 -1.64
CA LEU A 229 -6.25 -8.81 -2.09
C LEU A 229 -6.48 -8.88 -3.60
N ILE A 230 -7.23 -7.94 -4.19
CA ILE A 230 -7.40 -7.82 -5.64
C ILE A 230 -6.04 -7.62 -6.31
N GLU A 231 -5.20 -6.74 -5.78
CA GLU A 231 -3.84 -6.53 -6.29
C GLU A 231 -2.92 -7.74 -6.08
N THR A 232 -3.11 -8.51 -5.01
CA THR A 232 -2.37 -9.77 -4.81
C THR A 232 -2.76 -10.77 -5.91
N LEU A 233 -4.04 -10.87 -6.24
CA LEU A 233 -4.52 -11.71 -7.34
C LEU A 233 -3.95 -11.25 -8.69
N PHE A 234 -4.02 -9.94 -8.97
CA PHE A 234 -3.39 -9.33 -10.14
C PHE A 234 -1.90 -9.67 -10.24
N ALA A 235 -1.15 -9.51 -9.14
CA ALA A 235 0.30 -9.77 -9.15
C ALA A 235 0.63 -11.23 -9.45
N ILE A 236 -0.17 -12.19 -8.98
CA ILE A 236 0.03 -13.62 -9.27
C ILE A 236 -0.32 -13.93 -10.73
N GLU A 237 -1.45 -13.43 -11.24
CA GLU A 237 -1.81 -13.58 -12.66
C GLU A 237 -0.78 -12.91 -13.58
N ARG A 238 -0.34 -11.69 -13.25
CA ARG A 238 0.67 -10.97 -14.01
C ARG A 238 2.02 -11.70 -14.00
N THR A 239 2.38 -12.33 -12.88
CA THR A 239 3.57 -13.18 -12.79
C THR A 239 3.50 -14.32 -13.80
N ARG A 240 2.35 -14.99 -13.94
CA ARG A 240 2.15 -16.03 -14.97
C ARG A 240 2.37 -15.46 -16.37
N VAL A 241 1.68 -14.37 -16.69
CA VAL A 241 1.81 -13.74 -18.02
C VAL A 241 3.26 -13.40 -18.36
N LEU A 242 4.01 -12.85 -17.40
CA LEU A 242 5.42 -12.51 -17.60
C LEU A 242 6.31 -13.75 -17.75
N LEU A 243 6.02 -14.84 -17.03
CA LEU A 243 6.81 -16.08 -17.09
C LEU A 243 6.49 -16.91 -18.35
N ASP A 244 5.30 -16.74 -18.94
CA ASP A 244 4.91 -17.37 -20.21
C ASP A 244 5.52 -16.63 -21.42
N ASP A 245 6.01 -15.40 -21.24
CA ASP A 245 6.74 -14.67 -22.27
C ASP A 245 8.14 -15.26 -22.44
N ALA A 246 8.48 -15.66 -23.68
CA ALA A 246 9.78 -16.23 -24.00
C ALA A 246 10.96 -15.28 -23.71
N ASP A 247 10.72 -13.96 -23.80
CA ASP A 247 11.73 -12.95 -23.59
C ASP A 247 12.22 -12.88 -22.13
N ILE A 248 11.45 -13.43 -21.16
CA ILE A 248 11.87 -13.48 -19.74
C ILE A 248 13.17 -14.27 -19.51
N LEU A 249 13.53 -15.18 -20.42
CA LEU A 249 14.71 -16.03 -20.37
C LEU A 249 15.92 -15.45 -21.16
N ARG A 250 15.77 -14.26 -21.74
CA ARG A 250 16.86 -13.63 -22.50
C ARG A 250 18.09 -13.41 -21.62
N LYS A 251 19.25 -13.40 -22.27
CA LYS A 251 20.55 -13.18 -21.61
C LYS A 251 21.13 -11.79 -21.86
N ASP A 252 20.61 -11.08 -22.86
CA ASP A 252 20.95 -9.69 -23.17
C ASP A 252 20.16 -8.74 -22.27
N ILE A 253 20.43 -8.78 -20.99
CA ILE A 253 19.67 -8.16 -19.91
C ILE A 253 20.26 -6.83 -19.42
N LEU A 254 21.37 -6.38 -20.01
CA LEU A 254 22.11 -5.21 -19.59
C LEU A 254 22.54 -4.38 -20.80
N ASN A 255 22.07 -3.15 -20.88
CA ASN A 255 22.60 -2.15 -21.81
C ASN A 255 23.79 -1.44 -21.15
N THR A 256 24.99 -1.65 -21.69
CA THR A 256 26.22 -1.02 -21.21
C THR A 256 26.52 0.33 -21.89
N ARG A 257 25.73 0.70 -22.91
CA ARG A 257 25.86 1.97 -23.63
C ARG A 257 24.81 2.94 -23.09
N HIS A 258 25.21 3.79 -22.17
CA HIS A 258 24.37 4.85 -21.64
C HIS A 258 25.20 6.09 -21.35
N ASP A 259 24.62 7.25 -21.63
CA ASP A 259 25.20 8.52 -21.25
C ASP A 259 24.85 8.82 -19.80
N PHE A 260 25.80 9.39 -19.06
CA PHE A 260 25.55 9.88 -17.72
C PHE A 260 24.65 11.13 -17.81
N LYS A 261 23.55 11.12 -17.03
CA LYS A 261 22.70 12.27 -16.83
C LYS A 261 22.80 12.72 -15.37
N ASN A 262 22.95 14.01 -15.17
CA ASN A 262 23.11 14.58 -13.82
C ASN A 262 21.82 14.51 -13.01
N GLU A 263 20.67 14.41 -13.65
CA GLU A 263 19.36 14.40 -13.01
C GLU A 263 18.53 13.21 -13.49
N GLY A 264 17.83 12.58 -12.57
CA GLY A 264 16.93 11.46 -12.86
C GLY A 264 15.78 11.36 -11.88
N VAL A 265 14.58 11.13 -12.42
CA VAL A 265 13.37 10.84 -11.65
C VAL A 265 12.93 9.42 -11.97
N GLY A 266 12.75 8.60 -10.93
CA GLY A 266 12.17 7.28 -11.02
C GLY A 266 10.88 7.20 -10.21
N VAL A 267 9.89 6.50 -10.74
CA VAL A 267 8.64 6.21 -10.04
C VAL A 267 8.32 4.73 -10.14
N ILE A 268 7.73 4.19 -9.09
CA ILE A 268 7.23 2.82 -9.04
C ILE A 268 6.06 2.74 -8.05
N GLU A 269 5.14 1.82 -8.28
CA GLU A 269 4.16 1.45 -7.29
C GLU A 269 4.74 0.42 -6.32
N ALA A 270 5.05 0.89 -5.10
CA ALA A 270 5.37 0.02 -3.99
C ALA A 270 4.08 -0.56 -3.36
N PRO A 271 4.14 -1.60 -2.53
CA PRO A 271 2.94 -2.18 -1.89
C PRO A 271 2.09 -1.12 -1.17
N ARG A 272 2.71 -0.10 -0.61
CA ARG A 272 2.09 0.96 0.20
C ARG A 272 1.66 2.18 -0.60
N GLY A 273 2.03 2.27 -1.86
CA GLY A 273 1.66 3.36 -2.76
C GLY A 273 2.79 3.81 -3.68
N THR A 274 2.55 4.90 -4.38
CA THR A 274 3.48 5.49 -5.34
C THR A 274 4.75 5.97 -4.63
N LEU A 275 5.91 5.63 -5.16
CA LEU A 275 7.22 5.98 -4.64
C LEU A 275 7.96 6.82 -5.69
N PHE A 276 8.30 8.06 -5.35
CA PHE A 276 9.13 8.93 -6.18
C PHE A 276 10.54 8.98 -5.64
N HIS A 277 11.51 8.77 -6.51
CA HIS A 277 12.93 8.98 -6.28
C HIS A 277 13.47 10.00 -7.29
N HIS A 278 13.97 11.11 -6.80
CA HIS A 278 14.54 12.16 -7.61
C HIS A 278 15.96 12.48 -7.11
N TYR A 279 16.93 12.34 -7.97
CA TYR A 279 18.34 12.54 -7.67
C TYR A 279 18.96 13.53 -8.63
N ILE A 280 19.82 14.42 -8.07
CA ILE A 280 20.75 15.25 -8.84
C ILE A 280 22.16 14.87 -8.38
N ALA A 281 23.03 14.54 -9.33
CA ALA A 281 24.41 14.16 -9.10
C ALA A 281 25.35 15.08 -9.90
N ASN A 282 26.56 15.28 -9.39
CA ASN A 282 27.59 16.02 -10.09
C ASN A 282 28.30 15.15 -11.16
N GLU A 283 29.22 15.75 -11.90
CA GLU A 283 29.99 15.08 -12.96
C GLU A 283 30.81 13.87 -12.46
N SER A 284 31.12 13.83 -11.16
CA SER A 284 31.81 12.70 -10.52
C SER A 284 30.86 11.60 -10.05
N GLY A 285 29.55 11.74 -10.30
CA GLY A 285 28.52 10.78 -9.87
C GLY A 285 28.16 10.85 -8.38
N LEU A 286 28.60 11.89 -7.66
CA LEU A 286 28.23 12.09 -6.27
C LEU A 286 26.87 12.83 -6.18
N ILE A 287 26.02 12.37 -5.28
CA ILE A 287 24.71 12.95 -5.06
C ILE A 287 24.86 14.35 -4.43
N GLU A 288 24.29 15.36 -5.11
CA GLU A 288 24.20 16.74 -4.62
C GLU A 288 22.83 17.05 -4.01
N LYS A 289 21.77 16.46 -4.59
CA LYS A 289 20.41 16.65 -4.11
C LYS A 289 19.61 15.37 -4.25
N VAL A 290 18.75 15.13 -3.26
CA VAL A 290 17.77 14.04 -3.28
C VAL A 290 16.41 14.57 -2.84
N ASN A 291 15.36 14.15 -3.53
CA ASN A 291 13.99 14.31 -3.08
C ASN A 291 13.27 12.97 -3.18
N LEU A 292 12.74 12.49 -2.06
CA LEU A 292 12.03 11.23 -1.95
C LEU A 292 10.63 11.52 -1.42
N ILE A 293 9.60 11.18 -2.22
CA ILE A 293 8.23 11.14 -1.70
C ILE A 293 7.89 9.67 -1.51
N VAL A 294 8.08 9.20 -0.27
CA VAL A 294 7.93 7.79 0.08
C VAL A 294 6.46 7.43 0.20
N SER A 295 6.10 6.26 -0.32
CA SER A 295 4.73 5.77 -0.46
C SER A 295 3.83 6.01 0.76
N THR A 296 4.30 5.67 1.96
CA THR A 296 3.54 5.89 3.21
C THR A 296 3.29 7.37 3.50
N GLY A 297 4.24 8.25 3.16
CA GLY A 297 4.11 9.70 3.36
C GLY A 297 2.92 10.30 2.64
N HIS A 298 2.60 9.82 1.44
CA HIS A 298 1.42 10.27 0.70
C HIS A 298 0.10 10.06 1.48
N ASN A 299 0.04 9.01 2.31
CA ASN A 299 -1.14 8.68 3.11
C ASN A 299 -1.14 9.35 4.50
N ASN A 300 -0.17 10.23 4.83
CA ASN A 300 -0.06 10.77 6.18
C ASN A 300 -1.33 11.52 6.62
N TRP A 301 -1.87 12.38 5.75
CA TRP A 301 -3.12 13.08 6.04
C TRP A 301 -4.28 12.08 6.24
N SER A 302 -4.42 11.10 5.36
CA SER A 302 -5.51 10.14 5.43
C SER A 302 -5.40 9.22 6.66
N MET A 303 -4.20 8.84 7.09
CA MET A 303 -4.00 8.10 8.33
C MET A 303 -4.42 8.93 9.55
N SER A 304 -3.99 10.20 9.62
CA SER A 304 -4.38 11.11 10.70
C SER A 304 -5.88 11.34 10.71
N LYS A 305 -6.51 11.50 9.54
CA LYS A 305 -7.96 11.65 9.40
C LYS A 305 -8.71 10.38 9.76
N ALA A 306 -8.17 9.20 9.45
CA ALA A 306 -8.75 7.92 9.83
C ALA A 306 -8.76 7.74 11.35
N VAL A 307 -7.66 8.09 12.02
CA VAL A 307 -7.58 8.09 13.49
C VAL A 307 -8.63 9.02 14.10
N ASP A 308 -8.72 10.28 13.63
CA ASP A 308 -9.73 11.25 14.09
C ASP A 308 -11.15 10.72 13.88
N SER A 309 -11.43 10.16 12.70
CA SER A 309 -12.76 9.63 12.37
C SER A 309 -13.13 8.44 13.25
N VAL A 310 -12.24 7.47 13.43
CA VAL A 310 -12.50 6.28 14.26
C VAL A 310 -12.63 6.68 15.72
N ALA A 311 -11.77 7.55 16.23
CA ALA A 311 -11.88 8.03 17.60
C ALA A 311 -13.24 8.70 17.87
N LYS A 312 -13.69 9.57 16.97
CA LYS A 312 -15.00 10.24 17.08
C LYS A 312 -16.18 9.29 16.97
N THR A 313 -16.03 8.21 16.18
CA THR A 313 -17.12 7.25 15.93
C THR A 313 -17.29 6.25 17.07
N TYR A 314 -16.21 5.83 17.71
CA TYR A 314 -16.24 4.70 18.64
C TYR A 314 -15.88 5.09 20.10
N ILE A 315 -15.18 6.19 20.32
CA ILE A 315 -14.78 6.60 21.68
C ILE A 315 -15.80 7.60 22.22
N HIS A 316 -16.70 7.11 23.09
CA HIS A 316 -17.71 7.92 23.75
C HIS A 316 -17.59 7.76 25.27
N GLY A 317 -17.46 8.88 26.00
CA GLY A 317 -17.35 8.88 27.46
C GLY A 317 -15.93 8.72 27.99
N GLN A 318 -15.81 8.32 29.25
CA GLN A 318 -14.50 8.28 29.96
C GLN A 318 -13.86 6.89 29.99
N GLU A 319 -14.60 5.84 29.68
CA GLU A 319 -14.09 4.47 29.68
C GLU A 319 -13.51 4.13 28.32
N ILE A 320 -12.18 4.04 28.26
CA ILE A 320 -11.44 3.59 27.07
C ILE A 320 -10.95 2.17 27.35
N ASN A 321 -11.45 1.23 26.58
CA ASN A 321 -11.02 -0.17 26.62
C ASN A 321 -10.05 -0.51 25.48
N GLU A 322 -9.41 -1.66 25.58
CA GLU A 322 -8.41 -2.12 24.62
C GLU A 322 -8.96 -2.30 23.19
N GLY A 323 -10.21 -2.76 23.07
CA GLY A 323 -10.87 -2.91 21.77
C GLY A 323 -11.08 -1.57 21.04
N LEU A 324 -11.37 -0.50 21.77
CA LEU A 324 -11.48 0.86 21.20
C LEU A 324 -10.11 1.37 20.73
N LEU A 325 -9.05 1.16 21.51
CA LEU A 325 -7.69 1.53 21.11
C LEU A 325 -7.26 0.72 19.89
N ASN A 326 -7.58 -0.58 19.84
CA ASN A 326 -7.29 -1.41 18.68
C ASN A 326 -7.99 -0.94 17.40
N ARG A 327 -9.21 -0.42 17.49
CA ARG A 327 -9.88 0.18 16.32
C ARG A 327 -9.13 1.37 15.77
N VAL A 328 -8.56 2.22 16.65
CA VAL A 328 -7.70 3.33 16.23
C VAL A 328 -6.43 2.82 15.54
N GLU A 329 -5.80 1.78 16.10
CA GLU A 329 -4.65 1.14 15.48
C GLU A 329 -5.01 0.48 14.14
N ALA A 330 -6.17 -0.15 14.03
CA ALA A 330 -6.65 -0.77 12.78
C ALA A 330 -6.88 0.27 11.66
N ALA A 331 -7.26 1.50 12.00
CA ALA A 331 -7.36 2.59 11.04
C ALA A 331 -6.00 2.92 10.39
N ILE A 332 -4.93 2.92 11.19
CA ILE A 332 -3.56 3.08 10.70
C ILE A 332 -3.11 1.83 9.95
N ARG A 333 -3.34 0.65 10.53
CA ARG A 333 -2.94 -0.66 9.99
C ARG A 333 -3.52 -0.94 8.62
N ALA A 334 -4.73 -0.47 8.31
CA ALA A 334 -5.34 -0.61 6.99
C ALA A 334 -4.48 -0.03 5.87
N HIS A 335 -3.77 1.07 6.12
CA HIS A 335 -2.87 1.70 5.15
C HIS A 335 -1.53 0.95 4.97
N ASP A 336 -1.23 -0.06 5.81
CA ASP A 336 0.07 -0.77 5.81
C ASP A 336 1.28 0.18 5.95
N PRO A 337 1.33 1.10 6.92
CA PRO A 337 2.35 2.13 6.93
C PRO A 337 3.73 1.58 7.31
N CYS A 338 4.77 2.13 6.67
CA CYS A 338 6.15 2.05 7.10
C CYS A 338 6.58 3.43 7.58
N LEU A 339 6.37 3.73 8.85
CA LEU A 339 6.62 5.07 9.40
C LEU A 339 8.11 5.42 9.39
N SER A 340 8.98 4.46 9.68
CA SER A 340 10.44 4.66 9.62
C SER A 340 10.93 4.99 8.21
N CYS A 341 10.28 4.46 7.14
CA CYS A 341 10.66 4.76 5.76
C CYS A 341 10.28 6.20 5.36
N SER A 342 9.20 6.73 5.92
CA SER A 342 8.61 8.02 5.54
C SER A 342 8.97 9.16 6.51
N THR A 343 9.66 8.85 7.60
CA THR A 343 10.08 9.84 8.58
C THR A 343 11.34 10.56 8.13
N HIS A 344 11.33 11.89 8.24
CA HIS A 344 12.46 12.77 7.93
C HIS A 344 13.03 13.47 9.16
N ALA A 345 12.67 13.02 10.37
CA ALA A 345 13.14 13.60 11.63
C ALA A 345 14.58 13.19 11.95
N ILE A 346 15.29 14.08 12.61
CA ILE A 346 16.62 13.84 13.17
C ILE A 346 16.46 13.69 14.69
N GLY A 347 16.98 12.60 15.27
CA GLY A 347 16.96 12.34 16.71
C GLY A 347 15.95 11.28 17.16
N GLN A 348 15.66 11.25 18.47
CA GLN A 348 14.71 10.31 19.07
C GLN A 348 13.28 10.79 18.85
N MET A 349 12.37 9.84 18.62
CA MET A 349 10.93 10.09 18.45
C MET A 349 10.16 9.43 19.60
N PRO A 350 10.07 10.09 20.76
CA PRO A 350 9.28 9.57 21.85
C PRO A 350 7.79 9.63 21.52
N MET A 351 7.05 8.58 21.87
CA MET A 351 5.60 8.62 21.82
C MET A 351 5.08 9.30 23.10
N VAL A 352 4.34 10.39 22.92
CA VAL A 352 3.64 11.08 24.01
C VAL A 352 2.16 11.10 23.68
N VAL A 353 1.34 10.47 24.53
CA VAL A 353 -0.11 10.49 24.40
C VAL A 353 -0.68 11.36 25.52
N GLU A 354 -1.26 12.49 25.17
CA GLU A 354 -1.98 13.37 26.08
C GLU A 354 -3.48 13.11 25.96
N ILE A 355 -4.11 12.73 27.05
CA ILE A 355 -5.55 12.58 27.16
C ILE A 355 -6.11 13.88 27.77
N LYS A 356 -6.95 14.57 27.00
CA LYS A 356 -7.58 15.84 27.40
C LYS A 356 -9.10 15.69 27.45
N ASP A 357 -9.74 16.44 28.36
CA ASP A 357 -11.20 16.57 28.38
C ASP A 357 -11.70 17.43 27.21
N MET A 358 -13.03 17.54 27.09
CA MET A 358 -13.68 18.35 26.04
C MET A 358 -13.38 19.85 26.17
N GLN A 359 -12.90 20.32 27.32
CA GLN A 359 -12.47 21.69 27.60
C GLN A 359 -10.98 21.88 27.33
N GLY A 360 -10.24 20.82 26.94
CA GLY A 360 -8.81 20.86 26.66
C GLY A 360 -7.90 20.68 27.89
N ASN A 361 -8.46 20.39 29.07
CA ASN A 361 -7.66 20.12 30.25
C ASN A 361 -7.01 18.74 30.16
N LEU A 362 -5.72 18.67 30.56
CA LEU A 362 -4.98 17.43 30.58
C LEU A 362 -5.50 16.47 31.66
N ILE A 363 -6.00 15.30 31.28
CA ILE A 363 -6.45 14.25 32.20
C ILE A 363 -5.28 13.32 32.52
N ASN A 364 -4.50 12.91 31.51
CA ASN A 364 -3.40 11.98 31.68
C ASN A 364 -2.35 12.17 30.59
N THR A 365 -1.11 11.75 30.85
CA THR A 365 -0.01 11.69 29.86
C THR A 365 0.68 10.36 29.95
N LEU A 366 0.70 9.63 28.85
CA LEU A 366 1.46 8.40 28.67
C LEU A 366 2.69 8.69 27.82
N LYS A 367 3.87 8.34 28.31
CA LYS A 367 5.15 8.47 27.58
C LYS A 367 5.76 7.11 27.36
N ARG A 368 6.21 6.85 26.15
CA ARG A 368 6.98 5.68 25.77
C ARG A 368 8.22 6.15 25.00
N GLY A 369 9.41 5.87 25.50
CA GLY A 369 10.67 6.25 24.89
C GLY A 369 11.81 5.56 25.59
#